data_af0718d1e452133330e92e3582d3ea75
#
_entry.id   af0718d1e452133330e92e3582d3ea75
#
_cell.length_a   1.000
_cell.length_b   1.000
_cell.length_c   1.000
_cell.angle_alpha   90.00
_cell.angle_beta   90.00
_cell.angle_gamma   90.00
#
_symmetry.space_group_name_H-M   'P 1'
#
loop_
_entity.id
_entity.type
_entity.pdbx_description
1 polymer ?
#
loop_
_entity_poly.entity_id
_entity_poly.type
_entity_poly.pdbx_seq_one_letter_code
_entity_poly.pdbx_strand_id
1 'polypeptide(L)'
;MGYFYIFGTIIFTVYGQLMMKWRIDKYGSLPVDLHDKLLFIFRLLLDPLILSGFLSAFVASLFWMAAMTKFDISFAYPFMSFSFGLVFLLSIFLFGEPVTIQKVIGLGLIVAGIIVTSQSV
;
A
#
# COMPACT_ATOMS: atom_id res chain seq x y z
N MET A 1 -11.42 -17.55 -8.40
CA MET A 1 -11.43 -16.27 -9.12
C MET A 1 -11.49 -15.04 -8.19
N GLY A 2 -12.33 -15.08 -7.15
CA GLY A 2 -12.45 -13.94 -6.26
C GLY A 2 -11.14 -13.56 -5.59
N TYR A 3 -10.37 -14.53 -5.15
CA TYR A 3 -9.07 -14.24 -4.50
C TYR A 3 -8.07 -13.61 -5.47
N PHE A 4 -8.18 -13.91 -6.75
CA PHE A 4 -7.33 -13.26 -7.76
C PHE A 4 -7.52 -11.74 -7.73
N TYR A 5 -8.75 -11.27 -7.54
CA TYR A 5 -9.03 -9.85 -7.47
C TYR A 5 -8.41 -9.21 -6.23
N ILE A 6 -8.47 -9.91 -5.09
CA ILE A 6 -7.85 -9.43 -3.86
C ILE A 6 -6.32 -9.35 -4.02
N PHE A 7 -5.71 -10.41 -4.56
CA PHE A 7 -4.26 -10.42 -4.77
C PHE A 7 -3.83 -9.33 -5.76
N GLY A 8 -4.59 -9.13 -6.84
CA GLY A 8 -4.30 -8.06 -7.79
C GLY A 8 -4.34 -6.70 -7.11
N THR A 9 -5.35 -6.45 -6.29
CA THR A 9 -5.44 -5.20 -5.52
C THR A 9 -4.21 -5.01 -4.65
N ILE A 10 -3.80 -6.06 -3.94
CA ILE A 10 -2.63 -5.99 -3.03
C ILE A 10 -1.36 -5.68 -3.81
N ILE A 11 -1.12 -6.39 -4.91
CA ILE A 11 0.11 -6.22 -5.69
C ILE A 11 0.22 -4.79 -6.24
N PHE A 12 -0.86 -4.29 -6.85
CA PHE A 12 -0.84 -2.95 -7.42
C PHE A 12 -0.77 -1.87 -6.35
N THR A 13 -1.41 -2.10 -5.19
CA THR A 13 -1.34 -1.17 -4.07
C THR A 13 0.10 -1.10 -3.52
N VAL A 14 0.73 -2.24 -3.32
CA VAL A 14 2.11 -2.31 -2.80
C VAL A 14 3.08 -1.64 -3.77
N TYR A 15 2.95 -1.92 -5.05
CA TYR A 15 3.80 -1.29 -6.07
C TYR A 15 3.67 0.23 -6.00
N GLY A 16 2.44 0.74 -5.95
CA GLY A 16 2.20 2.18 -5.92
C GLY A 16 2.81 2.83 -4.67
N GLN A 17 2.63 2.20 -3.51
CA GLN A 17 3.15 2.73 -2.25
C GLN A 17 4.68 2.77 -2.26
N LEU A 18 5.33 1.69 -2.69
CA LEU A 18 6.78 1.61 -2.71
C LEU A 18 7.38 2.56 -3.73
N MET A 19 6.77 2.68 -4.91
CA MET A 19 7.25 3.59 -5.94
C MET A 19 7.16 5.04 -5.48
N MET A 20 6.03 5.40 -4.84
CA MET A 20 5.88 6.76 -4.31
C MET A 20 6.92 7.06 -3.23
N LYS A 21 7.12 6.14 -2.28
CA LYS A 21 8.10 6.33 -1.21
C LYS A 21 9.50 6.48 -1.77
N TRP A 22 9.87 5.60 -2.69
CA TRP A 22 11.19 5.63 -3.30
C TRP A 22 11.44 6.94 -4.03
N ARG A 23 10.45 7.41 -4.77
CA ARG A 23 10.62 8.62 -5.56
C ARG A 23 10.56 9.88 -4.70
N ILE A 24 9.66 9.91 -3.71
CA ILE A 24 9.53 11.06 -2.81
C ILE A 24 10.82 11.26 -2.01
N ASP A 25 11.47 10.18 -1.58
CA ASP A 25 12.72 10.27 -0.84
C ASP A 25 13.80 11.01 -1.64
N LYS A 26 13.75 10.96 -2.96
CA LYS A 26 14.71 11.66 -3.81
C LYS A 26 14.46 13.16 -3.89
N TYR A 27 13.24 13.60 -3.60
CA TYR A 27 12.90 15.02 -3.61
C TYR A 27 13.20 15.73 -2.28
N GLY A 28 13.35 14.96 -1.21
CA GLY A 28 13.66 15.50 0.12
C GLY A 28 12.45 15.74 0.97
N SER A 29 12.58 16.64 1.96
CA SER A 29 11.55 16.88 2.94
C SER A 29 10.46 17.80 2.40
N LEU A 30 9.25 17.63 2.95
CA LEU A 30 8.13 18.52 2.65
C LEU A 30 8.42 19.92 3.23
N PRO A 31 8.33 21.00 2.43
CA PRO A 31 8.51 22.34 2.95
C PRO A 31 7.47 22.72 4.01
N VAL A 32 7.86 23.64 4.90
CA VAL A 32 6.97 24.09 5.97
C VAL A 32 6.00 25.16 5.47
N ASP A 33 6.45 26.05 4.58
CA ASP A 33 5.65 27.12 4.04
C ASP A 33 4.56 26.55 3.11
N LEU A 34 3.34 27.05 3.24
CA LEU A 34 2.21 26.53 2.46
C LEU A 34 2.42 26.67 0.96
N HIS A 35 2.94 27.82 0.52
CA HIS A 35 3.19 28.05 -0.92
C HIS A 35 4.20 27.03 -1.45
N ASP A 36 5.33 26.88 -0.77
CA ASP A 36 6.37 25.95 -1.17
C ASP A 36 5.90 24.49 -1.06
N LYS A 37 5.07 24.19 -0.08
CA LYS A 37 4.48 22.87 0.11
C LYS A 37 3.60 22.51 -1.09
N LEU A 38 2.76 23.42 -1.54
CA LEU A 38 1.90 23.19 -2.70
C LEU A 38 2.71 23.02 -3.98
N LEU A 39 3.76 23.80 -4.17
CA LEU A 39 4.66 23.63 -5.30
C LEU A 39 5.38 22.31 -5.26
N PHE A 40 5.82 21.88 -4.09
CA PHE A 40 6.49 20.59 -3.90
C PHE A 40 5.57 19.43 -4.31
N ILE A 41 4.34 19.45 -3.82
CA ILE A 41 3.35 18.41 -4.16
C ILE A 41 3.05 18.43 -5.65
N PHE A 42 2.93 19.62 -6.24
CA PHE A 42 2.65 19.75 -7.68
C PHE A 42 3.79 19.13 -8.51
N ARG A 43 5.05 19.37 -8.11
CA ARG A 43 6.21 18.77 -8.78
C ARG A 43 6.18 17.25 -8.67
N LEU A 44 5.79 16.72 -7.50
CA LEU A 44 5.66 15.28 -7.33
C LEU A 44 4.61 14.71 -8.27
N LEU A 45 3.50 15.40 -8.44
CA LEU A 45 2.43 14.94 -9.34
C LEU A 45 2.86 14.92 -10.80
N LEU A 46 3.85 15.74 -11.19
CA LEU A 46 4.36 15.76 -12.55
C LEU A 46 5.44 14.72 -12.80
N ASP A 47 5.93 14.06 -11.76
CA ASP A 47 6.97 13.04 -11.91
C ASP A 47 6.38 11.79 -12.55
N PRO A 48 6.98 11.28 -13.66
CA PRO A 48 6.41 10.09 -14.33
C PRO A 48 6.36 8.85 -13.46
N LEU A 49 7.33 8.65 -12.56
CA LEU A 49 7.35 7.49 -11.69
C LEU A 49 6.28 7.57 -10.62
N ILE A 50 6.01 8.77 -10.10
CA ILE A 50 4.91 8.97 -9.15
C ILE A 50 3.57 8.80 -9.86
N LEU A 51 3.47 9.27 -11.11
CA LEU A 51 2.26 9.04 -11.91
C LEU A 51 2.03 7.54 -12.14
N SER A 52 3.10 6.76 -12.32
CA SER A 52 2.95 5.31 -12.43
C SER A 52 2.39 4.69 -11.15
N GLY A 53 2.76 5.25 -9.98
CA GLY A 53 2.20 4.84 -8.71
C GLY A 53 0.70 5.13 -8.61
N PHE A 54 0.28 6.31 -9.05
CA PHE A 54 -1.14 6.64 -9.09
C PHE A 54 -1.91 5.77 -10.06
N LEU A 55 -1.33 5.50 -11.23
CA LEU A 55 -1.95 4.60 -12.19
C LEU A 55 -2.11 3.21 -11.61
N SER A 56 -1.09 2.72 -10.89
CA SER A 56 -1.16 1.43 -10.21
C SER A 56 -2.27 1.42 -9.17
N ALA A 57 -2.42 2.50 -8.41
CA ALA A 57 -3.50 2.62 -7.42
C ALA A 57 -4.88 2.61 -8.10
N PHE A 58 -4.99 3.24 -9.26
CA PHE A 58 -6.23 3.21 -10.03
C PHE A 58 -6.56 1.78 -10.48
N VAL A 59 -5.58 1.05 -11.00
CA VAL A 59 -5.77 -0.35 -11.40
C VAL A 59 -6.14 -1.19 -10.18
N ALA A 60 -5.49 -0.95 -9.03
CA ALA A 60 -5.84 -1.65 -7.80
C ALA A 60 -7.30 -1.43 -7.42
N SER A 61 -7.82 -0.21 -7.59
CA SER A 61 -9.22 0.07 -7.27
C SER A 61 -10.18 -0.69 -8.19
N LEU A 62 -9.81 -0.93 -9.45
CA LEU A 62 -10.62 -1.74 -10.36
C LEU A 62 -10.67 -3.19 -9.91
N PHE A 63 -9.53 -3.76 -9.48
CA PHE A 63 -9.51 -5.09 -8.90
C PHE A 63 -10.33 -5.16 -7.62
N TRP A 64 -10.27 -4.11 -6.81
CA TRP A 64 -11.06 -4.04 -5.57
C TRP A 64 -12.56 -4.02 -5.85
N MET A 65 -12.98 -3.26 -6.87
CA MET A 65 -14.38 -3.26 -7.29
C MET A 65 -14.83 -4.65 -7.69
N ALA A 66 -14.00 -5.38 -8.44
CA ALA A 66 -14.31 -6.75 -8.82
C ALA A 66 -14.39 -7.66 -7.60
N ALA A 67 -13.50 -7.49 -6.63
CA ALA A 67 -13.53 -8.28 -5.40
C ALA A 67 -14.82 -8.04 -4.62
N MET A 68 -15.32 -6.81 -4.62
CA MET A 68 -16.55 -6.48 -3.91
C MET A 68 -17.79 -7.14 -4.51
N THR A 69 -17.71 -7.63 -5.74
CA THR A 69 -18.81 -8.39 -6.33
C THR A 69 -18.82 -9.85 -5.85
N LYS A 70 -17.72 -10.32 -5.25
CA LYS A 70 -17.55 -11.72 -4.84
C LYS A 70 -17.54 -11.90 -3.32
N PHE A 71 -17.09 -10.90 -2.58
CA PHE A 71 -16.90 -11.00 -1.14
C PHE A 71 -17.57 -9.84 -0.42
N ASP A 72 -17.97 -10.09 0.84
CA ASP A 72 -18.34 -8.99 1.72
C ASP A 72 -17.11 -8.15 2.06
N ILE A 73 -17.32 -6.87 2.27
CA ILE A 73 -16.23 -5.97 2.59
C ILE A 73 -15.58 -6.35 3.94
N SER A 74 -16.37 -6.85 4.88
CA SER A 74 -15.86 -7.28 6.19
C SER A 74 -14.95 -8.50 6.08
N PHE A 75 -15.12 -9.32 5.03
CA PHE A 75 -14.25 -10.45 4.76
C PHE A 75 -13.02 -10.04 3.95
N ALA A 76 -13.21 -9.26 2.90
CA ALA A 76 -12.15 -8.92 1.96
C ALA A 76 -11.17 -7.90 2.54
N TYR A 77 -11.67 -6.95 3.34
CA TYR A 77 -10.85 -5.84 3.82
C TYR A 77 -9.66 -6.28 4.68
N PRO A 78 -9.82 -7.25 5.61
CA PRO A 78 -8.66 -7.74 6.37
C PRO A 78 -7.55 -8.31 5.49
N PHE A 79 -7.88 -8.91 4.34
CA PHE A 79 -6.87 -9.39 3.39
C PHE A 79 -6.03 -8.25 2.84
N MET A 80 -6.59 -7.05 2.74
CA MET A 80 -5.82 -5.88 2.32
C MET A 80 -4.71 -5.53 3.30
N SER A 81 -4.81 -6.00 4.54
CA SER A 81 -3.73 -5.82 5.52
C SER A 81 -2.46 -6.58 5.14
N PHE A 82 -2.54 -7.55 4.24
CA PHE A 82 -1.33 -8.16 3.66
C PHE A 82 -0.47 -7.13 2.95
N SER A 83 -1.07 -6.07 2.36
CA SER A 83 -0.29 -5.02 1.75
C SER A 83 0.58 -4.31 2.77
N PHE A 84 0.08 -4.14 4.00
CA PHE A 84 0.87 -3.60 5.10
C PHE A 84 2.10 -4.47 5.39
N GLY A 85 1.91 -5.80 5.47
CA GLY A 85 3.00 -6.74 5.70
C GLY A 85 4.01 -6.73 4.58
N LEU A 86 3.55 -6.71 3.32
CA LEU A 86 4.44 -6.67 2.17
C LEU A 86 5.24 -5.37 2.13
N VAL A 87 4.59 -4.23 2.38
CA VAL A 87 5.28 -2.95 2.43
C VAL A 87 6.31 -2.95 3.56
N PHE A 88 5.95 -3.50 4.73
CA PHE A 88 6.87 -3.61 5.85
C PHE A 88 8.13 -4.40 5.48
N LEU A 89 7.95 -5.59 4.89
CA LEU A 89 9.09 -6.44 4.53
C LEU A 89 9.93 -5.80 3.42
N LEU A 90 9.28 -5.29 2.39
CA LEU A 90 10.00 -4.71 1.26
C LEU A 90 10.69 -3.40 1.62
N SER A 91 10.11 -2.61 2.53
CA SER A 91 10.75 -1.37 2.96
C SER A 91 12.04 -1.63 3.73
N ILE A 92 12.10 -2.72 4.48
CA ILE A 92 13.34 -3.12 5.18
C ILE A 92 14.44 -3.42 4.15
N PHE A 93 14.10 -4.18 3.11
CA PHE A 93 15.10 -4.58 2.10
C PHE A 93 15.44 -3.46 1.13
N LEU A 94 14.44 -2.68 0.71
CA LEU A 94 14.65 -1.67 -0.34
C LEU A 94 15.14 -0.33 0.21
N PHE A 95 14.66 0.06 1.39
CA PHE A 95 14.96 1.37 1.97
C PHE A 95 15.82 1.30 3.20
N GLY A 96 16.11 0.09 3.68
CA GLY A 96 16.92 -0.09 4.88
C GLY A 96 16.25 0.45 6.14
N GLU A 97 14.92 0.46 6.19
CA GLU A 97 14.21 0.96 7.35
C GLU A 97 14.42 0.04 8.55
N PRO A 98 14.46 0.62 9.77
CA PRO A 98 14.74 -0.17 10.96
C PRO A 98 13.61 -1.12 11.32
N VAL A 99 13.98 -2.30 11.83
CA VAL A 99 13.03 -3.27 12.37
C VAL A 99 12.95 -3.05 13.87
N THR A 100 11.73 -2.94 14.39
CA THR A 100 11.51 -2.85 15.83
C THR A 100 10.64 -4.01 16.28
N ILE A 101 10.75 -4.37 17.56
CA ILE A 101 9.91 -5.43 18.15
C ILE A 101 8.44 -5.06 18.01
N GLN A 102 8.10 -3.79 18.21
CA GLN A 102 6.72 -3.31 18.10
C GLN A 102 6.16 -3.52 16.71
N LYS A 103 6.96 -3.26 15.66
CA LYS A 103 6.54 -3.50 14.28
C LYS A 103 6.29 -4.98 14.02
N VAL A 104 7.17 -5.84 14.52
CA VAL A 104 7.05 -7.29 14.34
C VAL A 104 5.81 -7.82 15.06
N ILE A 105 5.57 -7.38 16.29
CA ILE A 105 4.39 -7.79 17.05
C ILE A 105 3.12 -7.33 16.35
N GLY A 106 3.08 -6.08 15.89
CA GLY A 106 1.92 -5.54 15.17
C GLY A 106 1.64 -6.32 13.89
N LEU A 107 2.67 -6.64 13.13
CA LEU A 107 2.53 -7.44 11.91
C LEU A 107 1.97 -8.82 12.24
N GLY A 108 2.48 -9.45 13.31
CA GLY A 108 1.98 -10.75 13.75
C GLY A 108 0.50 -10.71 14.12
N LEU A 109 0.06 -9.65 14.79
CA LEU A 109 -1.35 -9.48 15.14
C LEU A 109 -2.22 -9.30 13.88
N ILE A 110 -1.73 -8.56 12.90
CA ILE A 110 -2.44 -8.39 11.64
C ILE A 110 -2.62 -9.72 10.93
N VAL A 111 -1.56 -10.51 10.83
CA VAL A 111 -1.59 -11.82 10.18
C VAL A 111 -2.55 -12.75 10.91
N ALA A 112 -2.50 -12.77 12.25
CA ALA A 112 -3.41 -13.56 13.05
C ALA A 112 -4.86 -13.15 12.80
N GLY A 113 -5.14 -11.86 12.73
CA GLY A 113 -6.48 -11.34 12.44
C GLY A 113 -6.98 -11.79 11.08
N ILE A 114 -6.12 -11.77 10.05
CA ILE A 114 -6.48 -12.23 8.71
C ILE A 114 -6.84 -13.72 8.73
N ILE A 115 -6.05 -14.53 9.43
CA ILE A 115 -6.30 -15.97 9.53
C ILE A 115 -7.66 -16.22 10.18
N VAL A 116 -7.96 -15.53 11.29
CA VAL A 116 -9.23 -15.68 11.98
C VAL A 116 -10.39 -15.26 11.07
N THR A 117 -10.26 -14.13 10.40
CA THR A 117 -11.31 -13.62 9.51
C THR A 117 -11.59 -14.59 8.36
N SER A 118 -10.55 -15.20 7.79
CA SER A 118 -10.70 -16.12 6.68
C SER A 118 -11.48 -17.37 7.03
N GLN A 119 -11.59 -17.69 8.33
CA GLN A 119 -12.33 -18.86 8.81
C GLN A 119 -13.83 -18.61 8.89
N SER A 120 -14.26 -17.36 8.78
CA SER A 120 -15.65 -16.99 8.99
C SER A 120 -16.51 -17.05 7.73
N VAL A 121 -15.97 -17.55 6.63
CA VAL A 121 -16.69 -17.63 5.34
C VAL A 121 -17.73 -18.74 5.34
#